data_64b9b3bf2d9815f5620534f098b5dc64
#
_entry.id   64b9b3bf2d9815f5620534f098b5dc64
#
_cell.length_a   1.000
_cell.length_b   1.000
_cell.length_c   1.000
_cell.angle_alpha   90.00
_cell.angle_beta   90.00
_cell.angle_gamma   90.00
#
_symmetry.space_group_name_H-M   'P 1'
#
loop_
_entity.id
_entity.type
_entity.pdbx_description
1 polymer ?
#
loop_
_entity_poly.entity_id
_entity_poly.type
_entity_poly.pdbx_seq_one_letter_code
_entity_poly.pdbx_strand_id
1 'polypeptide(L)'
;MNWPLVKAILILPGTVIIYVPTFIFWLTLGTKWEFFLSNYNQVGFWLAAIFTVIGISLAVGSVRQFHRFGDGTPAPWNPPQNLVVKGPYRYVRNPMISGVLFILVAMSLYFQSWPLAGWLGIFFIANVFYFPFSEEKDLEKRFAEEYQIYKKNVPRWVPRLTPYTIIEKSNVNQ
;
A
#
# COMPACT_ATOMS: atom_id res chain seq x y z
N MET A 1 -5.21 19.39 7.88
CA MET A 1 -5.07 18.29 6.88
C MET A 1 -5.03 18.93 5.50
N ASN A 2 -3.96 18.76 4.75
CA ASN A 2 -3.77 19.46 3.47
C ASN A 2 -4.69 18.88 2.38
N TRP A 3 -5.42 19.76 1.68
CA TRP A 3 -6.37 19.36 0.62
C TRP A 3 -5.77 18.41 -0.45
N PRO A 4 -4.53 18.60 -0.94
CA PRO A 4 -3.88 17.65 -1.86
C PRO A 4 -3.75 16.23 -1.31
N LEU A 5 -3.46 16.08 0.00
CA LEU A 5 -3.36 14.78 0.65
C LEU A 5 -4.73 14.10 0.77
N VAL A 6 -5.77 14.86 1.15
CA VAL A 6 -7.15 14.34 1.18
C VAL A 6 -7.58 13.84 -0.20
N LYS A 7 -7.32 14.63 -1.22
CA LYS A 7 -7.59 14.27 -2.62
C LYS A 7 -6.86 13.00 -3.04
N ALA A 8 -5.58 12.87 -2.68
CA ALA A 8 -4.77 11.67 -2.96
C ALA A 8 -5.36 10.42 -2.31
N ILE A 9 -5.76 10.51 -1.03
CA ILE A 9 -6.35 9.39 -0.28
C ILE A 9 -7.74 9.02 -0.84
N LEU A 10 -8.57 10.00 -1.18
CA LEU A 10 -9.91 9.72 -1.71
C LEU A 10 -9.88 9.13 -3.13
N ILE A 11 -8.98 9.61 -3.98
CA ILE A 11 -8.90 9.15 -5.37
C ILE A 11 -8.21 7.79 -5.46
N LEU A 12 -7.00 7.62 -4.92
CA LEU A 12 -6.21 6.41 -5.12
C LEU A 12 -6.72 5.22 -4.27
N PRO A 13 -6.57 5.22 -2.93
CA PRO A 13 -7.07 4.10 -2.14
C PRO A 13 -8.60 4.05 -2.10
N GLY A 14 -9.29 5.19 -2.18
CA GLY A 14 -10.75 5.23 -2.25
C GLY A 14 -11.31 4.50 -3.47
N THR A 15 -10.70 4.66 -4.64
CA THR A 15 -11.11 3.91 -5.84
C THR A 15 -10.95 2.42 -5.63
N VAL A 16 -9.83 1.99 -5.07
CA VAL A 16 -9.48 0.56 -4.93
C VAL A 16 -10.30 -0.12 -3.84
N ILE A 17 -10.54 0.56 -2.70
CA ILE A 17 -11.13 -0.04 -1.50
C ILE A 17 -12.65 0.23 -1.41
N ILE A 18 -13.14 1.31 -2.00
CA ILE A 18 -14.55 1.72 -1.88
C ILE A 18 -15.28 1.58 -3.22
N TYR A 19 -14.88 2.36 -4.25
CA TYR A 19 -15.68 2.46 -5.46
C TYR A 19 -15.73 1.15 -6.26
N VAL A 20 -14.59 0.51 -6.50
CA VAL A 20 -14.57 -0.76 -7.24
C VAL A 20 -15.24 -1.89 -6.45
N PRO A 21 -14.97 -2.14 -5.16
CA PRO A 21 -15.70 -3.12 -4.36
C PRO A 21 -17.22 -2.87 -4.32
N THR A 22 -17.65 -1.62 -4.14
CA THR A 22 -19.09 -1.28 -4.17
C THR A 22 -19.72 -1.62 -5.52
N PHE A 23 -19.02 -1.33 -6.62
CA PHE A 23 -19.47 -1.68 -7.96
C PHE A 23 -19.52 -3.20 -8.17
N ILE A 24 -18.54 -3.94 -7.67
CA ILE A 24 -18.54 -5.42 -7.69
C ILE A 24 -19.76 -5.97 -6.93
N PHE A 25 -20.02 -5.45 -5.73
CA PHE A 25 -21.19 -5.85 -4.96
C PHE A 25 -22.49 -5.58 -5.72
N TRP A 26 -22.63 -4.40 -6.32
CA TRP A 26 -23.80 -4.07 -7.13
C TRP A 26 -24.00 -5.02 -8.32
N LEU A 27 -22.92 -5.39 -9.02
CA LEU A 27 -22.97 -6.33 -10.15
C LEU A 27 -23.29 -7.76 -9.73
N THR A 28 -22.96 -8.15 -8.51
CA THR A 28 -23.12 -9.53 -8.03
C THR A 28 -24.42 -9.77 -7.26
N LEU A 29 -25.18 -8.72 -6.94
CA LEU A 29 -26.49 -8.84 -6.28
C LEU A 29 -27.43 -9.74 -7.06
N GLY A 30 -28.07 -10.69 -6.34
CA GLY A 30 -29.00 -11.66 -6.95
C GLY A 30 -28.36 -12.70 -7.86
N THR A 31 -27.04 -12.79 -7.91
CA THR A 31 -26.30 -13.82 -8.66
C THR A 31 -25.74 -14.89 -7.73
N LYS A 32 -25.26 -16.00 -8.28
CA LYS A 32 -24.52 -17.04 -7.52
C LYS A 32 -23.20 -16.53 -6.89
N TRP A 33 -22.77 -15.34 -7.24
CA TRP A 33 -21.55 -14.68 -6.75
C TRP A 33 -21.85 -13.60 -5.72
N GLU A 34 -23.10 -13.55 -5.23
CA GLU A 34 -23.50 -12.64 -4.18
C GLU A 34 -22.62 -12.82 -2.92
N PHE A 35 -22.40 -11.73 -2.22
CA PHE A 35 -21.56 -11.76 -1.02
C PHE A 35 -22.35 -12.19 0.21
N PHE A 36 -21.65 -12.80 1.17
CA PHE A 36 -22.19 -13.17 2.46
C PHE A 36 -21.29 -12.62 3.57
N LEU A 37 -21.88 -12.15 4.65
CA LEU A 37 -21.11 -11.64 5.79
C LEU A 37 -20.57 -12.79 6.64
N SER A 38 -19.29 -12.76 6.96
CA SER A 38 -18.68 -13.68 7.92
C SER A 38 -19.19 -13.40 9.33
N ASN A 39 -19.56 -14.45 10.05
CA ASN A 39 -19.95 -14.39 11.45
C ASN A 39 -18.73 -14.54 12.37
N TYR A 40 -18.82 -14.04 13.60
CA TYR A 40 -17.77 -14.14 14.62
C TYR A 40 -17.39 -15.59 14.99
N ASN A 41 -18.23 -16.57 14.68
CA ASN A 41 -17.93 -18.00 14.86
C ASN A 41 -17.07 -18.58 13.71
N GLN A 42 -16.83 -17.81 12.65
CA GLN A 42 -16.04 -18.24 11.49
C GLN A 42 -14.61 -17.72 11.57
N VAL A 43 -13.65 -18.57 11.24
CA VAL A 43 -12.23 -18.19 11.18
C VAL A 43 -12.00 -17.00 10.24
N GLY A 44 -12.75 -16.94 9.13
CA GLY A 44 -12.69 -15.82 8.16
C GLY A 44 -12.92 -14.45 8.78
N PHE A 45 -13.84 -14.35 9.76
CA PHE A 45 -14.10 -13.09 10.47
C PHE A 45 -12.84 -12.60 11.24
N TRP A 46 -12.21 -13.48 12.00
CA TRP A 46 -11.03 -13.11 12.79
C TRP A 46 -9.81 -12.82 11.93
N LEU A 47 -9.60 -13.59 10.85
CA LEU A 47 -8.56 -13.29 9.87
C LEU A 47 -8.82 -11.94 9.20
N ALA A 48 -10.05 -11.62 8.82
CA ALA A 48 -10.41 -10.33 8.27
C ALA A 48 -10.11 -9.19 9.25
N ALA A 49 -10.42 -9.36 10.54
CA ALA A 49 -10.10 -8.37 11.56
C ALA A 49 -8.59 -8.13 11.68
N ILE A 50 -7.79 -9.20 11.73
CA ILE A 50 -6.32 -9.11 11.79
C ILE A 50 -5.77 -8.38 10.56
N PHE A 51 -6.17 -8.79 9.35
CA PHE A 51 -5.71 -8.16 8.11
C PHE A 51 -6.15 -6.70 7.98
N THR A 52 -7.33 -6.35 8.51
CA THR A 52 -7.79 -4.95 8.58
C THR A 52 -6.86 -4.12 9.45
N VAL A 53 -6.52 -4.59 10.65
CA VAL A 53 -5.62 -3.87 11.58
C VAL A 53 -4.24 -3.70 10.96
N ILE A 54 -3.66 -4.76 10.37
CA ILE A 54 -2.37 -4.69 9.69
C ILE A 54 -2.44 -3.69 8.52
N GLY A 55 -3.45 -3.79 7.67
CA GLY A 55 -3.63 -2.95 6.49
C GLY A 55 -3.75 -1.46 6.84
N ILE A 56 -4.62 -1.14 7.81
CA ILE A 56 -4.78 0.25 8.29
C ILE A 56 -3.49 0.76 8.92
N SER A 57 -2.81 -0.04 9.73
CA SER A 57 -1.55 0.36 10.39
C SER A 57 -0.46 0.69 9.36
N LEU A 58 -0.32 -0.12 8.30
CA LEU A 58 0.62 0.14 7.22
C LEU A 58 0.24 1.38 6.42
N ALA A 59 -1.02 1.53 6.05
CA ALA A 59 -1.50 2.68 5.29
C ALA A 59 -1.32 3.99 6.06
N VAL A 60 -1.79 4.05 7.31
CA VAL A 60 -1.66 5.23 8.17
C VAL A 60 -0.19 5.52 8.48
N GLY A 61 0.60 4.48 8.80
CA GLY A 61 2.03 4.62 9.03
C GLY A 61 2.75 5.20 7.82
N SER A 62 2.42 4.75 6.61
CA SER A 62 2.98 5.25 5.36
C SER A 62 2.62 6.72 5.11
N VAL A 63 1.35 7.08 5.21
CA VAL A 63 0.88 8.46 5.02
C VAL A 63 1.54 9.41 6.02
N ARG A 64 1.68 9.00 7.29
CA ARG A 64 2.36 9.82 8.31
C ARG A 64 3.84 10.08 7.95
N GLN A 65 4.56 9.08 7.41
CA GLN A 65 5.95 9.26 7.02
C GLN A 65 6.09 10.22 5.83
N PHE A 66 5.23 10.09 4.81
CA PHE A 66 5.21 11.02 3.69
C PHE A 66 4.92 12.46 4.14
N HIS A 67 3.96 12.65 5.04
CA HIS A 67 3.61 13.97 5.55
C HIS A 67 4.73 14.61 6.39
N ARG A 68 5.50 13.80 7.15
CA ARG A 68 6.56 14.31 8.05
C ARG A 68 7.89 14.52 7.34
N PHE A 69 8.23 13.73 6.34
CA PHE A 69 9.59 13.66 5.79
C PHE A 69 9.64 13.79 4.26
N GLY A 70 8.50 13.66 3.57
CA GLY A 70 8.47 13.60 2.12
C GLY A 70 8.31 14.97 1.44
N ASP A 71 7.82 15.98 2.13
CA ASP A 71 7.45 17.28 1.53
C ASP A 71 6.60 17.14 0.26
N GLY A 72 5.62 16.20 0.33
CA GLY A 72 4.73 15.88 -0.77
C GLY A 72 3.66 14.88 -0.37
N THR A 73 3.03 14.26 -1.36
CA THR A 73 2.03 13.21 -1.17
C THR A 73 2.42 11.94 -1.91
N PRO A 74 1.84 10.77 -1.56
CA PRO A 74 2.06 9.56 -2.36
C PRO A 74 1.40 9.58 -3.74
N ALA A 75 0.84 10.71 -4.16
CA ALA A 75 0.18 10.86 -5.44
C ALA A 75 1.13 11.40 -6.53
N PRO A 76 1.00 10.94 -7.79
CA PRO A 76 1.89 11.32 -8.87
C PRO A 76 1.86 12.82 -9.21
N TRP A 77 0.78 13.53 -8.88
CA TRP A 77 0.65 14.97 -9.13
C TRP A 77 1.29 15.87 -8.06
N ASN A 78 1.71 15.32 -6.93
CA ASN A 78 2.47 16.02 -5.90
C ASN A 78 3.45 15.06 -5.22
N PRO A 79 4.45 14.54 -5.95
CA PRO A 79 5.34 13.51 -5.46
C PRO A 79 6.31 14.03 -4.40
N PRO A 80 6.82 13.17 -3.49
CA PRO A 80 7.71 13.56 -2.41
C PRO A 80 9.01 14.19 -2.95
N GLN A 81 9.49 15.24 -2.30
CA GLN A 81 10.76 15.90 -2.66
C GLN A 81 11.96 15.17 -2.06
N ASN A 82 11.76 14.43 -0.96
CA ASN A 82 12.80 13.69 -0.25
C ASN A 82 12.51 12.19 -0.28
N LEU A 83 13.55 11.37 -0.35
CA LEU A 83 13.43 9.92 -0.24
C LEU A 83 13.06 9.54 1.20
N VAL A 84 11.88 8.94 1.37
CA VAL A 84 11.35 8.57 2.69
C VAL A 84 11.76 7.14 3.03
N VAL A 85 12.77 6.97 3.88
CA VAL A 85 13.23 5.68 4.41
C VAL A 85 13.03 5.66 5.93
N LYS A 86 11.79 5.88 6.38
CA LYS A 86 11.40 5.94 7.80
C LYS A 86 10.19 5.04 8.08
N GLY A 87 10.01 4.61 9.33
CA GLY A 87 8.87 3.78 9.73
C GLY A 87 8.77 2.48 8.91
N PRO A 88 7.60 2.16 8.34
CA PRO A 88 7.39 0.93 7.57
C PRO A 88 8.26 0.85 6.30
N TYR A 89 8.72 1.98 5.73
CA TYR A 89 9.64 2.02 4.59
C TYR A 89 11.04 1.44 4.89
N ARG A 90 11.39 1.23 6.14
CA ARG A 90 12.62 0.54 6.53
C ARG A 90 12.54 -0.97 6.36
N TYR A 91 11.34 -1.51 6.24
CA TYR A 91 11.09 -2.96 6.14
C TYR A 91 10.67 -3.39 4.74
N VAL A 92 9.87 -2.59 4.06
CA VAL A 92 9.34 -2.86 2.73
C VAL A 92 9.24 -1.56 1.93
N ARG A 93 9.50 -1.61 0.61
CA ARG A 93 9.51 -0.38 -0.20
C ARG A 93 8.12 0.18 -0.49
N ASN A 94 7.10 -0.69 -0.55
CA ASN A 94 5.72 -0.28 -0.85
C ASN A 94 4.74 -0.60 0.29
N PRO A 95 4.96 -0.07 1.51
CA PRO A 95 4.11 -0.41 2.65
C PRO A 95 2.68 0.10 2.49
N MET A 96 2.46 1.19 1.78
CA MET A 96 1.12 1.75 1.54
C MET A 96 0.28 0.80 0.66
N ILE A 97 0.84 0.31 -0.44
CA ILE A 97 0.16 -0.65 -1.33
C ILE A 97 -0.02 -1.99 -0.62
N SER A 98 0.98 -2.45 0.15
CA SER A 98 0.83 -3.64 1.00
C SER A 98 -0.35 -3.48 1.96
N GLY A 99 -0.52 -2.29 2.55
CA GLY A 99 -1.68 -1.96 3.39
C GLY A 99 -3.02 -2.09 2.65
N VAL A 100 -3.10 -1.57 1.43
CA VAL A 100 -4.30 -1.70 0.56
C VAL A 100 -4.58 -3.18 0.24
N LEU A 101 -3.54 -3.96 -0.10
CA LEU A 101 -3.67 -5.39 -0.36
C LEU A 101 -4.22 -6.14 0.86
N PHE A 102 -3.72 -5.87 2.06
CA PHE A 102 -4.24 -6.48 3.29
C PHE A 102 -5.70 -6.10 3.55
N ILE A 103 -6.11 -4.87 3.26
CA ILE A 103 -7.52 -4.45 3.37
C ILE A 103 -8.38 -5.21 2.36
N LEU A 104 -7.93 -5.39 1.13
CA LEU A 104 -8.67 -6.18 0.12
C LEU A 104 -8.77 -7.66 0.50
N VAL A 105 -7.71 -8.26 1.09
CA VAL A 105 -7.77 -9.60 1.68
C VAL A 105 -8.85 -9.66 2.77
N ALA A 106 -8.82 -8.70 3.68
CA ALA A 106 -9.80 -8.60 4.76
C ALA A 106 -11.24 -8.51 4.22
N MET A 107 -11.46 -7.66 3.22
CA MET A 107 -12.77 -7.52 2.58
C MET A 107 -13.22 -8.83 1.91
N SER A 108 -12.32 -9.51 1.18
CA SER A 108 -12.63 -10.78 0.51
C SER A 108 -13.04 -11.86 1.52
N LEU A 109 -12.36 -11.92 2.68
CA LEU A 109 -12.67 -12.87 3.76
C LEU A 109 -13.95 -12.50 4.50
N TYR A 110 -14.13 -11.23 4.84
CA TYR A 110 -15.29 -10.75 5.59
C TYR A 110 -16.58 -10.89 4.79
N PHE A 111 -16.55 -10.50 3.53
CA PHE A 111 -17.70 -10.59 2.62
C PHE A 111 -17.81 -11.95 1.91
N GLN A 112 -16.92 -12.89 2.17
CA GLN A 112 -16.88 -14.23 1.56
C GLN A 112 -17.06 -14.16 0.02
N SER A 113 -16.45 -13.17 -0.61
CA SER A 113 -16.68 -12.80 -2.01
C SER A 113 -15.51 -13.18 -2.92
N TRP A 114 -15.72 -14.18 -3.78
CA TRP A 114 -14.77 -14.56 -4.81
C TRP A 114 -14.49 -13.45 -5.85
N PRO A 115 -15.48 -12.63 -6.26
CA PRO A 115 -15.21 -11.49 -7.13
C PRO A 115 -14.29 -10.45 -6.49
N LEU A 116 -14.37 -10.21 -5.17
CA LEU A 116 -13.41 -9.36 -4.47
C LEU A 116 -12.02 -10.00 -4.40
N ALA A 117 -11.92 -11.30 -4.22
CA ALA A 117 -10.64 -12.01 -4.31
C ALA A 117 -10.03 -11.90 -5.72
N GLY A 118 -10.86 -11.97 -6.75
CA GLY A 118 -10.45 -11.68 -8.12
C GLY A 118 -9.92 -10.25 -8.30
N TRP A 119 -10.62 -9.25 -7.75
CA TRP A 119 -10.17 -7.86 -7.75
C TRP A 119 -8.84 -7.67 -7.02
N LEU A 120 -8.66 -8.28 -5.85
CA LEU A 120 -7.38 -8.32 -5.14
C LEU A 120 -6.25 -8.84 -6.04
N GLY A 121 -6.48 -9.96 -6.76
CA GLY A 121 -5.52 -10.53 -7.70
C GLY A 121 -5.17 -9.58 -8.84
N ILE A 122 -6.18 -8.98 -9.48
CA ILE A 122 -5.99 -7.99 -10.55
C ILE A 122 -5.18 -6.79 -10.04
N PHE A 123 -5.55 -6.25 -8.89
CA PHE A 123 -4.86 -5.11 -8.30
C PHE A 123 -3.41 -5.45 -7.95
N PHE A 124 -3.14 -6.62 -7.37
CA PHE A 124 -1.78 -7.09 -7.08
C PHE A 124 -0.95 -7.21 -8.36
N ILE A 125 -1.46 -7.91 -9.39
CA ILE A 125 -0.75 -8.10 -10.66
C ILE A 125 -0.48 -6.75 -11.33
N ALA A 126 -1.47 -5.86 -11.38
CA ALA A 126 -1.30 -4.52 -11.94
C ALA A 126 -0.16 -3.76 -11.25
N ASN A 127 -0.06 -3.84 -9.92
CA ASN A 127 1.03 -3.18 -9.18
C ASN A 127 2.39 -3.87 -9.37
N VAL A 128 2.45 -5.19 -9.54
CA VAL A 128 3.71 -5.91 -9.85
C VAL A 128 4.33 -5.39 -11.14
N PHE A 129 3.51 -5.07 -12.13
CA PHE A 129 3.98 -4.52 -13.41
C PHE A 129 4.15 -2.99 -13.37
N TYR A 130 3.20 -2.24 -12.79
CA TYR A 130 3.24 -0.78 -12.75
C TYR A 130 4.46 -0.21 -12.03
N PHE A 131 4.78 -0.74 -10.85
CA PHE A 131 5.87 -0.22 -10.02
C PHE A 131 7.24 -0.19 -10.70
N PRO A 132 7.74 -1.29 -11.28
CA PRO A 132 9.07 -1.29 -11.90
C PRO A 132 9.15 -0.38 -13.13
N PHE A 133 8.05 -0.22 -13.86
CA PHE A 133 8.06 0.50 -15.11
C PHE A 133 7.76 2.01 -14.98
N SER A 134 7.11 2.42 -13.91
CA SER A 134 6.70 3.80 -13.69
C SER A 134 7.35 4.38 -12.42
N GLU A 135 6.89 3.99 -11.25
CA GLU A 135 7.25 4.63 -9.99
C GLU A 135 8.74 4.47 -9.64
N GLU A 136 9.29 3.26 -9.77
CA GLU A 136 10.72 3.05 -9.47
C GLU A 136 11.64 3.80 -10.43
N LYS A 137 11.29 3.92 -11.70
CA LYS A 137 12.06 4.72 -12.66
C LYS A 137 12.06 6.21 -12.31
N ASP A 138 10.92 6.72 -11.85
CA ASP A 138 10.83 8.11 -11.44
C ASP A 138 11.59 8.37 -10.14
N LEU A 139 11.56 7.43 -9.20
CA LEU A 139 12.37 7.50 -7.97
C LEU A 139 13.87 7.39 -8.28
N GLU A 140 14.28 6.53 -9.21
CA GLU A 140 15.68 6.43 -9.67
C GLU A 140 16.17 7.72 -10.32
N LYS A 141 15.35 8.36 -11.16
CA LYS A 141 15.71 9.65 -11.79
C LYS A 141 15.83 10.78 -10.76
N ARG A 142 15.01 10.76 -9.71
CA ARG A 142 14.93 11.84 -8.73
C ARG A 142 15.96 11.71 -7.62
N PHE A 143 16.20 10.49 -7.15
CA PHE A 143 17.05 10.21 -5.98
C PHE A 143 18.31 9.41 -6.33
N ALA A 144 18.52 9.11 -7.61
CA ALA A 144 19.75 8.52 -8.17
C ALA A 144 20.37 7.41 -7.27
N GLU A 145 21.59 7.63 -6.78
CA GLU A 145 22.37 6.67 -6.00
C GLU A 145 21.67 6.26 -4.69
N GLU A 146 21.04 7.22 -4.00
CA GLU A 146 20.36 6.93 -2.72
C GLU A 146 19.24 5.92 -2.89
N TYR A 147 18.44 6.06 -3.96
CA TYR A 147 17.37 5.12 -4.23
C TYR A 147 17.91 3.74 -4.65
N GLN A 148 19.00 3.70 -5.43
CA GLN A 148 19.62 2.43 -5.82
C GLN A 148 20.14 1.63 -4.61
N ILE A 149 20.78 2.31 -3.65
CA ILE A 149 21.23 1.71 -2.40
C ILE A 149 20.03 1.19 -1.59
N TYR A 150 18.99 2.00 -1.47
CA TYR A 150 17.74 1.63 -0.80
C TYR A 150 17.08 0.41 -1.46
N LYS A 151 16.99 0.41 -2.80
CA LYS A 151 16.41 -0.67 -3.61
C LYS A 151 17.15 -2.00 -3.44
N LYS A 152 18.46 -2.00 -3.28
CA LYS A 152 19.28 -3.20 -3.03
C LYS A 152 19.06 -3.78 -1.63
N ASN A 153 18.77 -2.95 -0.65
CA ASN A 153 18.71 -3.34 0.75
C ASN A 153 17.30 -3.62 1.28
N VAL A 154 16.27 -3.04 0.67
CA VAL A 154 14.88 -3.18 1.12
C VAL A 154 14.05 -3.83 0.02
N PRO A 155 13.40 -4.97 0.28
CA PRO A 155 12.57 -5.66 -0.71
C PRO A 155 11.27 -4.90 -0.99
N ARG A 156 10.63 -5.19 -2.12
CA ARG A 156 9.42 -4.50 -2.57
C ARG A 156 8.17 -4.93 -1.82
N TRP A 157 7.98 -6.25 -1.61
CA TRP A 157 6.73 -6.84 -1.13
C TRP A 157 6.86 -7.60 0.17
N VAL A 158 7.95 -8.37 0.35
CA VAL A 158 8.17 -9.19 1.55
C VAL A 158 8.95 -8.37 2.56
N PRO A 159 8.38 -8.05 3.75
CA PRO A 159 9.07 -7.23 4.74
C PRO A 159 10.35 -7.91 5.26
N ARG A 160 11.38 -7.11 5.48
CA ARG A 160 12.57 -7.56 6.23
C ARG A 160 12.21 -7.79 7.69
N LEU A 161 12.92 -8.70 8.33
CA LEU A 161 12.78 -8.92 9.78
C LEU A 161 13.46 -7.80 10.60
N THR A 162 14.52 -7.18 10.05
CA THR A 162 15.26 -6.10 10.69
C THR A 162 15.11 -4.79 9.91
N PRO A 163 14.96 -3.64 10.60
CA PRO A 163 14.80 -2.35 9.94
C PRO A 163 16.09 -1.94 9.22
N TYR A 164 15.97 -1.48 7.98
CA TYR A 164 17.08 -0.84 7.27
C TYR A 164 17.39 0.52 7.89
N THR A 165 18.68 0.82 8.06
CA THR A 165 19.17 2.12 8.50
C THR A 165 20.07 2.67 7.40
N ILE A 166 19.80 3.90 6.95
CA ILE A 166 20.70 4.61 6.05
C ILE A 166 21.99 4.85 6.85
N ILE A 167 23.09 4.26 6.40
CA ILE A 167 24.42 4.65 6.90
C ILE A 167 24.70 5.97 6.21
N GLU A 168 24.49 7.09 6.91
CA GLU A 168 25.05 8.37 6.48
C GLU A 168 26.54 8.14 6.29
N LYS A 169 27.07 8.41 5.10
CA LYS A 169 28.50 8.58 4.91
C LYS A 169 28.90 9.79 5.77
N SER A 170 29.19 9.53 7.05
CA SER A 170 29.84 10.50 7.88
C SER A 170 31.12 10.94 7.18
N ASN A 171 31.20 12.22 6.92
CA ASN A 171 32.33 12.95 6.37
C ASN A 171 33.66 12.28 6.67
N VAL A 172 34.19 11.52 5.70
CA VAL A 172 35.62 11.22 5.61
C VAL A 172 36.21 12.32 4.74
N ASN A 173 36.28 13.51 5.28
CA ASN A 173 37.12 14.59 4.82
C ASN A 173 37.44 15.47 6.07
N GLN A 174 38.42 14.99 6.81
CA GLN A 174 39.33 15.84 7.61
C GLN A 174 40.76 15.48 7.20
#